data_bd2ece84a4cf599dc2022dc1cad3f21e
#
_entry.id   bd2ece84a4cf599dc2022dc1cad3f21e
#
_cell.length_a   1.000
_cell.length_b   1.000
_cell.length_c   1.000
_cell.angle_alpha   90.00
_cell.angle_beta   90.00
_cell.angle_gamma   90.00
#
_symmetry.space_group_name_H-M   'P 1'
#
loop_
_entity.id
_entity.type
_entity.pdbx_description
1 polymer ?
#
loop_
_entity_poly.entity_id
_entity_poly.type
_entity_poly.pdbx_seq_one_letter_code
_entity_poly.pdbx_strand_id
1 'polypeptide(L)'
;MTRAQLTEKILDIKREKGWSWKYITDEIGGVAPTLIVGALLGQMKLVKPLAAKAAKLFGLSEAEERMLNEVPYRGTPMPPTDPLIYRFYEMVMVNGPAWKALIEEEFGDGIMSAIDFDFEFERMPHEKGDRVKITMTGKFLPYKYYGNEQGIPAYGYKEE
;
A
#
# COMPACT_ATOMS: atom_id res chain seq x y z
N MET A 1 -14.92 9.03 18.90
CA MET A 1 -13.50 8.87 18.42
C MET A 1 -13.50 8.82 16.90
N THR A 2 -12.57 9.52 16.25
CA THR A 2 -12.36 9.46 14.79
C THR A 2 -11.28 8.43 14.45
N ARG A 3 -11.18 8.04 13.16
CA ARG A 3 -10.09 7.16 12.69
C ARG A 3 -8.70 7.75 12.95
N ALA A 4 -8.55 9.07 12.78
CA ALA A 4 -7.30 9.77 13.08
C ALA A 4 -6.93 9.68 14.57
N GLN A 5 -7.89 9.90 15.46
CA GLN A 5 -7.67 9.75 16.90
C GLN A 5 -7.30 8.32 17.30
N LEU A 6 -7.87 7.32 16.65
CA LEU A 6 -7.47 5.92 16.88
C LEU A 6 -6.02 5.67 16.41
N THR A 7 -5.63 6.21 15.27
CA THR A 7 -4.25 6.14 14.79
C THR A 7 -3.27 6.78 15.78
N GLU A 8 -3.59 7.97 16.29
CA GLU A 8 -2.77 8.64 17.31
C GLU A 8 -2.63 7.79 18.58
N LYS A 9 -3.73 7.25 19.09
CA LYS A 9 -3.73 6.34 20.25
C LYS A 9 -2.82 5.11 20.02
N ILE A 10 -2.89 4.49 18.85
CA ILE A 10 -2.04 3.34 18.49
C ILE A 10 -0.55 3.74 18.48
N LEU A 11 -0.23 4.90 17.92
CA LEU A 11 1.14 5.41 17.89
C LEU A 11 1.67 5.76 19.28
N ASP A 12 0.82 6.28 20.15
CA ASP A 12 1.17 6.54 21.55
C ASP A 12 1.49 5.24 22.30
N ILE A 13 0.63 4.24 22.22
CA ILE A 13 0.87 2.92 22.81
C ILE A 13 2.16 2.30 22.27
N LYS A 14 2.39 2.37 20.95
CA LYS A 14 3.63 1.89 20.32
C LYS A 14 4.86 2.57 20.95
N ARG A 15 4.82 3.90 21.15
CA ARG A 15 5.89 4.69 21.76
C ARG A 15 6.14 4.30 23.22
N GLU A 16 5.08 4.25 24.01
CA GLU A 16 5.13 3.90 25.43
C GLU A 16 5.72 2.50 25.66
N LYS A 17 5.35 1.56 24.80
CA LYS A 17 5.82 0.16 24.86
C LYS A 17 7.20 -0.05 24.23
N GLY A 18 7.73 0.93 23.50
CA GLY A 18 8.98 0.79 22.75
C GLY A 18 8.90 -0.24 21.63
N TRP A 19 7.72 -0.53 21.09
CA TRP A 19 7.53 -1.55 20.07
C TRP A 19 8.03 -1.10 18.71
N SER A 20 8.72 -2.00 17.98
CA SER A 20 9.04 -1.80 16.57
C SER A 20 7.84 -2.16 15.68
N TRP A 21 7.78 -1.63 14.47
CA TRP A 21 6.80 -2.07 13.50
C TRP A 21 6.94 -3.55 13.17
N LYS A 22 8.19 -4.06 13.13
CA LYS A 22 8.43 -5.48 12.92
C LYS A 22 7.75 -6.33 14.00
N TYR A 23 7.92 -6.01 15.28
CA TYR A 23 7.25 -6.70 16.37
C TYR A 23 5.73 -6.69 16.19
N ILE A 24 5.14 -5.52 15.93
CA ILE A 24 3.69 -5.36 15.77
C ILE A 24 3.16 -6.19 14.59
N THR A 25 3.86 -6.17 13.46
CA THR A 25 3.45 -6.91 12.26
C THR A 25 3.64 -8.42 12.42
N ASP A 26 4.65 -8.86 13.16
CA ASP A 26 4.84 -10.28 13.49
C ASP A 26 3.71 -10.80 14.40
N GLU A 27 3.31 -10.01 15.42
CA GLU A 27 2.22 -10.38 16.35
C GLU A 27 0.84 -10.45 15.67
N ILE A 28 0.55 -9.54 14.77
CA ILE A 28 -0.72 -9.53 14.03
C ILE A 28 -0.69 -10.58 12.92
N GLY A 29 0.35 -10.59 12.09
CA GLY A 29 0.56 -11.57 11.03
C GLY A 29 -0.53 -11.63 9.95
N GLY A 30 -0.44 -12.63 9.10
CA GLY A 30 -1.51 -13.03 8.17
C GLY A 30 -1.56 -12.27 6.83
N VAL A 31 -0.91 -11.11 6.71
CA VAL A 31 -0.78 -10.32 5.47
C VAL A 31 0.55 -9.58 5.47
N ALA A 32 0.91 -8.97 4.35
CA ALA A 32 2.15 -8.20 4.21
C ALA A 32 2.26 -7.08 5.28
N PRO A 33 3.45 -6.87 5.87
CA PRO A 33 3.66 -5.83 6.89
C PRO A 33 3.15 -4.45 6.50
N THR A 34 3.34 -4.05 5.23
CA THR A 34 2.86 -2.76 4.70
C THR A 34 1.35 -2.60 4.81
N LEU A 35 0.56 -3.68 4.63
CA LEU A 35 -0.89 -3.63 4.77
C LEU A 35 -1.30 -3.45 6.24
N ILE A 36 -0.62 -4.13 7.16
CA ILE A 36 -0.88 -3.98 8.61
C ILE A 36 -0.54 -2.56 9.05
N VAL A 37 0.66 -2.08 8.74
CA VAL A 37 1.07 -0.72 9.10
C VAL A 37 0.17 0.32 8.45
N GLY A 38 -0.14 0.16 7.17
CA GLY A 38 -1.07 1.04 6.46
C GLY A 38 -2.46 1.08 7.09
N ALA A 39 -2.95 -0.06 7.61
CA ALA A 39 -4.20 -0.11 8.33
C ALA A 39 -4.10 0.60 9.69
N LEU A 40 -3.07 0.37 10.46
CA LEU A 40 -2.86 1.04 11.76
C LEU A 40 -2.68 2.55 11.60
N LEU A 41 -2.09 3.00 10.47
CA LEU A 41 -1.97 4.41 10.09
C LEU A 41 -3.24 5.00 9.40
N GLY A 42 -4.34 4.23 9.35
CA GLY A 42 -5.63 4.74 8.88
C GLY A 42 -5.83 4.72 7.36
N GLN A 43 -4.93 4.12 6.58
CA GLN A 43 -5.01 4.08 5.11
C GLN A 43 -5.68 2.82 4.56
N MET A 44 -5.77 1.76 5.36
CA MET A 44 -6.38 0.47 5.00
C MET A 44 -7.34 0.02 6.10
N LYS A 45 -8.16 -0.98 5.80
CA LYS A 45 -8.90 -1.72 6.82
C LYS A 45 -8.20 -3.02 7.17
N LEU A 46 -8.36 -3.50 8.39
CA LEU A 46 -8.04 -4.87 8.75
C LEU A 46 -9.30 -5.75 8.60
N VAL A 47 -9.14 -6.94 8.04
CA VAL A 47 -10.20 -7.95 8.10
C VAL A 47 -10.44 -8.37 9.56
N LYS A 48 -11.66 -8.81 9.88
CA LYS A 48 -12.07 -9.08 11.28
C LYS A 48 -11.05 -9.87 12.12
N PRO A 49 -10.47 -11.00 11.67
CA PRO A 49 -9.50 -11.73 12.49
C PRO A 49 -8.24 -10.92 12.82
N LEU A 50 -7.78 -10.06 11.90
CA LEU A 50 -6.60 -9.22 12.12
C LEU A 50 -6.93 -7.98 12.95
N ALA A 51 -8.13 -7.42 12.79
CA ALA A 51 -8.62 -6.34 13.64
C ALA A 51 -8.72 -6.78 15.11
N ALA A 52 -9.22 -8.00 15.37
CA ALA A 52 -9.28 -8.58 16.70
C ALA A 52 -7.88 -8.80 17.30
N LYS A 53 -6.92 -9.31 16.52
CA LYS A 53 -5.53 -9.44 16.98
C LYS A 53 -4.91 -8.08 17.32
N ALA A 54 -5.10 -7.08 16.46
CA ALA A 54 -4.63 -5.72 16.71
C ALA A 54 -5.29 -5.13 17.96
N ALA A 55 -6.60 -5.29 18.12
CA ALA A 55 -7.32 -4.81 19.30
C ALA A 55 -6.80 -5.46 20.59
N LYS A 56 -6.55 -6.75 20.58
CA LYS A 56 -5.95 -7.46 21.71
C LYS A 56 -4.54 -6.96 22.01
N LEU A 57 -3.69 -6.79 21.01
CA LEU A 57 -2.31 -6.33 21.16
C LEU A 57 -2.23 -4.93 21.76
N PHE A 58 -3.06 -4.00 21.25
CA PHE A 58 -3.07 -2.60 21.68
C PHE A 58 -4.04 -2.29 22.84
N GLY A 59 -4.79 -3.27 23.33
CA GLY A 59 -5.78 -3.05 24.39
C GLY A 59 -6.93 -2.14 23.96
N LEU A 60 -7.40 -2.29 22.71
CA LEU A 60 -8.49 -1.48 22.17
C LEU A 60 -9.85 -2.02 22.56
N SER A 61 -10.83 -1.13 22.62
CA SER A 61 -12.24 -1.47 22.84
C SER A 61 -12.87 -2.13 21.59
N GLU A 62 -14.03 -2.78 21.77
CA GLU A 62 -14.79 -3.33 20.63
C GLU A 62 -15.17 -2.28 19.58
N ALA A 63 -15.45 -1.04 20.00
CA ALA A 63 -15.76 0.04 19.06
C ALA A 63 -14.53 0.41 18.21
N GLU A 64 -13.34 0.43 18.82
CA GLU A 64 -12.08 0.70 18.14
C GLU A 64 -11.67 -0.47 17.23
N GLU A 65 -11.92 -1.72 17.65
CA GLU A 65 -11.75 -2.89 16.78
C GLU A 65 -12.65 -2.81 15.53
N ARG A 66 -13.93 -2.48 15.71
CA ARG A 66 -14.86 -2.28 14.59
C ARG A 66 -14.35 -1.19 13.65
N MET A 67 -13.84 -0.08 14.20
CA MET A 67 -13.26 1.01 13.42
C MET A 67 -12.01 0.58 12.61
N LEU A 68 -11.20 -0.35 13.12
CA LEU A 68 -10.10 -0.95 12.36
C LEU A 68 -10.59 -1.78 11.15
N ASN A 69 -11.79 -2.34 11.23
CA ASN A 69 -12.40 -3.12 10.16
C ASN A 69 -13.23 -2.28 9.16
N GLU A 70 -13.53 -1.03 9.47
CA GLU A 70 -14.22 -0.11 8.56
C GLU A 70 -13.32 0.35 7.41
N VAL A 71 -13.91 0.60 6.24
CA VAL A 71 -13.19 1.16 5.09
C VAL A 71 -12.86 2.62 5.39
N PRO A 72 -11.57 3.00 5.47
CA PRO A 72 -11.20 4.36 5.78
C PRO A 72 -11.28 5.28 4.55
N TYR A 73 -11.34 6.58 4.79
CA TYR A 73 -11.01 7.57 3.78
C TYR A 73 -9.50 7.56 3.56
N ARG A 74 -9.06 7.39 2.31
CA ARG A 74 -7.65 7.20 1.96
C ARG A 74 -7.02 8.46 1.38
N GLY A 75 -5.71 8.52 1.50
CA GLY A 75 -4.90 9.56 0.92
C GLY A 75 -4.43 10.61 1.92
N THR A 76 -3.55 11.44 1.46
CA THR A 76 -3.00 12.61 2.18
C THR A 76 -3.08 13.82 1.27
N PRO A 77 -3.02 15.05 1.80
CA PRO A 77 -2.91 16.25 0.98
C PRO A 77 -1.71 16.18 0.03
N MET A 78 -1.86 16.69 -1.18
CA MET A 78 -0.83 16.74 -2.20
C MET A 78 -0.38 18.18 -2.45
N PRO A 79 0.90 18.45 -2.75
CA PRO A 79 2.01 17.48 -2.72
C PRO A 79 2.40 17.06 -1.29
N PRO A 80 3.02 15.89 -1.10
CA PRO A 80 3.51 15.47 0.22
C PRO A 80 4.61 16.40 0.72
N THR A 81 4.60 16.74 2.01
CA THR A 81 5.60 17.61 2.63
C THR A 81 6.65 16.86 3.44
N ASP A 82 6.38 15.59 3.80
CA ASP A 82 7.38 14.72 4.42
C ASP A 82 8.52 14.42 3.44
N PRO A 83 9.81 14.59 3.82
CA PRO A 83 10.94 14.41 2.91
C PRO A 83 11.06 13.00 2.30
N LEU A 84 10.72 11.95 3.06
CA LEU A 84 10.79 10.58 2.58
C LEU A 84 9.64 10.27 1.61
N ILE A 85 8.42 10.65 1.96
CA ILE A 85 7.26 10.45 1.09
C ILE A 85 7.42 11.28 -0.18
N TYR A 86 7.95 12.50 -0.08
CA TYR A 86 8.22 13.36 -1.23
C TYR A 86 9.23 12.73 -2.20
N ARG A 87 10.23 11.95 -1.73
CA ARG A 87 11.17 11.24 -2.62
C ARG A 87 10.45 10.23 -3.50
N PHE A 88 9.47 9.48 -2.96
CA PHE A 88 8.66 8.56 -3.77
C PHE A 88 7.80 9.32 -4.79
N TYR A 89 7.15 10.40 -4.36
CA TYR A 89 6.40 11.27 -5.25
C TYR A 89 7.27 11.83 -6.38
N GLU A 90 8.45 12.34 -6.07
CA GLU A 90 9.43 12.87 -7.03
C GLU A 90 9.87 11.79 -8.04
N MET A 91 10.16 10.56 -7.57
CA MET A 91 10.51 9.46 -8.46
C MET A 91 9.40 9.15 -9.47
N VAL A 92 8.15 9.12 -9.04
CA VAL A 92 7.00 8.91 -9.94
C VAL A 92 6.83 10.10 -10.89
N MET A 93 6.94 11.32 -10.39
CA MET A 93 6.80 12.54 -11.21
C MET A 93 7.87 12.61 -12.31
N VAL A 94 9.12 12.30 -11.97
CA VAL A 94 10.24 12.39 -12.90
C VAL A 94 10.32 11.19 -13.84
N ASN A 95 10.15 9.98 -13.32
CA ASN A 95 10.33 8.73 -14.07
C ASN A 95 9.02 8.15 -14.61
N GLY A 96 7.89 8.61 -14.16
CA GLY A 96 6.56 8.10 -14.55
C GLY A 96 6.34 8.06 -16.06
N PRO A 97 6.70 9.11 -16.83
CA PRO A 97 6.58 9.08 -18.30
C PRO A 97 7.41 7.98 -18.96
N ALA A 98 8.62 7.70 -18.44
CA ALA A 98 9.46 6.63 -18.96
C ALA A 98 8.90 5.24 -18.60
N TRP A 99 8.45 5.06 -17.35
CA TRP A 99 7.80 3.81 -16.93
C TRP A 99 6.54 3.54 -17.75
N LYS A 100 5.72 4.57 -17.98
CA LYS A 100 4.53 4.47 -18.82
C LYS A 100 4.89 4.00 -20.22
N ALA A 101 5.86 4.63 -20.86
CA ALA A 101 6.26 4.28 -22.22
C ALA A 101 6.76 2.83 -22.33
N LEU A 102 7.57 2.38 -21.38
CA LEU A 102 8.09 1.00 -21.35
C LEU A 102 6.98 -0.04 -21.09
N ILE A 103 6.06 0.27 -20.18
CA ILE A 103 4.93 -0.61 -19.87
C ILE A 103 3.98 -0.71 -21.08
N GLU A 104 3.67 0.41 -21.72
CA GLU A 104 2.79 0.42 -22.91
C GLU A 104 3.43 -0.29 -24.12
N GLU A 105 4.74 -0.21 -24.27
CA GLU A 105 5.44 -0.96 -25.32
C GLU A 105 5.37 -2.47 -25.12
N GLU A 106 5.45 -2.93 -23.88
CA GLU A 106 5.45 -4.37 -23.55
C GLU A 106 4.03 -4.95 -23.42
N PHE A 107 3.11 -4.21 -22.78
CA PHE A 107 1.78 -4.70 -22.38
C PHE A 107 0.63 -4.07 -23.17
N GLY A 108 0.82 -2.97 -23.86
CA GLY A 108 -0.22 -2.20 -24.50
C GLY A 108 -0.87 -1.17 -23.59
N ASP A 109 -2.01 -0.62 -24.02
CA ASP A 109 -2.73 0.44 -23.32
C ASP A 109 -3.50 -0.10 -22.12
N GLY A 110 -3.14 0.34 -20.94
CA GLY A 110 -3.73 -0.11 -19.68
C GLY A 110 -3.06 0.46 -18.47
N ILE A 111 -3.28 -0.20 -17.33
CA ILE A 111 -2.69 0.19 -16.04
C ILE A 111 -2.11 -1.02 -15.30
N MET A 112 -1.13 -0.78 -14.44
CA MET A 112 -0.74 -1.73 -13.40
C MET A 112 -1.69 -1.55 -12.20
N SER A 113 -2.36 -2.63 -11.77
CA SER A 113 -3.24 -2.59 -10.61
C SER A 113 -2.45 -2.27 -9.34
N ALA A 114 -3.02 -1.42 -8.49
CA ALA A 114 -2.58 -1.20 -7.12
C ALA A 114 -3.51 -1.88 -6.09
N ILE A 115 -4.40 -2.78 -6.55
CA ILE A 115 -5.33 -3.57 -5.74
C ILE A 115 -4.97 -5.06 -5.83
N ASP A 116 -4.84 -5.60 -7.04
CA ASP A 116 -4.22 -6.89 -7.30
C ASP A 116 -2.71 -6.67 -7.42
N PHE A 117 -2.05 -6.65 -6.25
CA PHE A 117 -0.76 -6.01 -6.08
C PHE A 117 -0.01 -6.61 -4.88
N ASP A 118 1.27 -6.92 -5.09
CA ASP A 118 2.20 -7.35 -4.05
C ASP A 118 3.29 -6.31 -3.82
N PHE A 119 3.74 -6.21 -2.59
CA PHE A 119 4.76 -5.27 -2.16
C PHE A 119 5.73 -5.94 -1.19
N GLU A 120 7.02 -5.81 -1.45
CA GLU A 120 8.10 -6.26 -0.58
C GLU A 120 9.03 -5.10 -0.25
N PHE A 121 9.49 -5.06 0.99
CA PHE A 121 10.44 -4.09 1.51
C PHE A 121 11.60 -4.82 2.17
N GLU A 122 12.82 -4.48 1.78
CA GLU A 122 14.04 -5.10 2.29
C GLU A 122 15.14 -4.06 2.54
N ARG A 123 15.95 -4.32 3.57
CA ARG A 123 17.26 -3.68 3.70
C ARG A 123 18.25 -4.48 2.86
N MET A 124 18.91 -3.83 1.92
CA MET A 124 19.97 -4.42 1.13
C MET A 124 21.32 -3.87 1.62
N PRO A 125 22.17 -4.71 2.25
CA PRO A 125 23.50 -4.29 2.70
C PRO A 125 24.37 -3.83 1.53
N HIS A 126 25.12 -2.76 1.73
CA HIS A 126 26.05 -2.25 0.72
C HIS A 126 27.23 -1.56 1.41
N GLU A 127 28.45 -1.74 0.88
CA GLU A 127 29.70 -1.22 1.47
C GLU A 127 29.73 0.31 1.64
N LYS A 128 29.01 1.04 0.78
CA LYS A 128 28.89 2.52 0.82
C LYS A 128 27.62 3.03 1.51
N GLY A 129 27.00 2.19 2.33
CA GLY A 129 25.75 2.48 3.02
C GLY A 129 24.59 1.63 2.50
N ASP A 130 23.82 1.06 3.42
CA ASP A 130 22.70 0.16 3.11
C ASP A 130 21.68 0.82 2.20
N ARG A 131 21.04 0.01 1.38
CA ARG A 131 20.00 0.45 0.44
C ARG A 131 18.63 -0.02 0.88
N VAL A 132 17.64 0.81 0.61
CA VAL A 132 16.23 0.41 0.64
C VAL A 132 15.91 -0.27 -0.68
N LYS A 133 15.49 -1.54 -0.63
CA LYS A 133 14.97 -2.26 -1.79
C LYS A 133 13.47 -2.40 -1.65
N ILE A 134 12.74 -1.99 -2.68
CA ILE A 134 11.29 -2.12 -2.80
C ILE A 134 11.00 -2.88 -4.07
N THR A 135 10.22 -3.95 -3.96
CA THR A 135 9.72 -4.73 -5.09
C THR A 135 8.20 -4.63 -5.12
N MET A 136 7.67 -4.28 -6.27
CA MET A 136 6.23 -4.14 -6.49
C MET A 136 5.83 -4.98 -7.70
N THR A 137 4.77 -5.75 -7.59
CA THR A 137 4.14 -6.45 -8.70
C THR A 137 2.65 -6.17 -8.70
N GLY A 138 2.10 -5.80 -9.83
CA GLY A 138 0.68 -5.53 -9.98
C GLY A 138 0.17 -6.13 -11.29
N LYS A 139 -1.04 -6.68 -11.25
CA LYS A 139 -1.68 -7.22 -12.44
C LYS A 139 -1.90 -6.12 -13.47
N PHE A 140 -1.49 -6.39 -14.71
CA PHE A 140 -1.81 -5.49 -15.83
C PHE A 140 -3.30 -5.58 -16.17
N LEU A 141 -3.96 -4.43 -16.28
CA LEU A 141 -5.37 -4.28 -16.63
C LEU A 141 -5.47 -3.44 -17.89
N PRO A 142 -5.75 -4.07 -19.06
CA PRO A 142 -5.92 -3.33 -20.31
C PRO A 142 -7.19 -2.52 -20.31
N TYR A 143 -7.20 -1.36 -20.96
CA TYR A 143 -8.41 -0.61 -21.21
C TYR A 143 -9.34 -1.38 -22.14
N LYS A 144 -10.64 -1.35 -21.83
CA LYS A 144 -11.69 -1.90 -22.68
C LYS A 144 -12.26 -0.80 -23.57
N TYR A 145 -12.49 -1.13 -24.82
CA TYR A 145 -13.21 -0.23 -25.72
C TYR A 145 -14.73 -0.38 -25.52
N TYR A 146 -15.35 0.68 -25.01
CA TYR A 146 -16.79 0.73 -24.86
C TYR A 146 -17.47 0.75 -26.23
N GLY A 147 -18.61 0.04 -26.37
CA GLY A 147 -19.34 -0.06 -27.63
C GLY A 147 -18.64 -0.89 -28.72
N ASN A 148 -17.64 -1.69 -28.37
CA ASN A 148 -16.95 -2.57 -29.29
C ASN A 148 -17.76 -3.84 -29.56
N GLU A 149 -18.85 -3.72 -30.32
CA GLU A 149 -19.72 -4.86 -30.68
C GLU A 149 -19.07 -5.83 -31.67
N GLN A 150 -18.03 -5.39 -32.38
CA GLN A 150 -17.31 -6.18 -33.39
C GLN A 150 -16.15 -6.99 -32.81
N GLY A 151 -15.88 -6.88 -31.53
CA GLY A 151 -14.79 -7.63 -30.86
C GLY A 151 -13.39 -7.25 -31.38
N ILE A 152 -13.19 -5.99 -31.77
CA ILE A 152 -11.88 -5.51 -32.20
C ILE A 152 -10.88 -5.69 -31.06
N PRO A 153 -9.73 -6.35 -31.28
CA PRO A 153 -8.74 -6.55 -30.23
C PRO A 153 -8.28 -5.22 -29.63
N ALA A 154 -8.10 -5.18 -28.31
CA ALA A 154 -7.50 -4.02 -27.65
C ALA A 154 -6.05 -3.85 -28.16
N TYR A 155 -5.65 -2.60 -28.47
CA TYR A 155 -4.30 -2.31 -28.91
C TYR A 155 -3.26 -2.82 -27.91
N GLY A 156 -2.21 -3.46 -28.42
CA GLY A 156 -1.02 -3.81 -27.67
C GLY A 156 -0.90 -5.26 -27.20
N TYR A 157 -1.92 -6.11 -27.38
CA TYR A 157 -1.71 -7.54 -27.25
C TYR A 157 -0.96 -8.05 -28.48
N LYS A 158 0.27 -8.53 -28.27
CA LYS A 158 0.92 -9.38 -29.28
C LYS A 158 0.12 -10.68 -29.31
N GLU A 159 -0.57 -10.93 -30.42
CA GLU A 159 -1.04 -12.29 -30.69
C GLU A 159 0.21 -13.17 -30.81
N GLU A 160 0.30 -14.21 -29.96
CA GLU A 160 1.29 -15.27 -30.10
C GLU A 160 0.99 -16.13 -31.32
#